data_2d977abc0949241dbcc9afeadf5f29a5
#
_entry.id   2d977abc0949241dbcc9afeadf5f29a5
#
_cell.length_a   1.000
_cell.length_b   1.000
_cell.length_c   1.000
_cell.angle_alpha   90.00
_cell.angle_beta   90.00
_cell.angle_gamma   90.00
#
_symmetry.space_group_name_H-M   'P 1'
#
loop_
_entity.id
_entity.type
_entity.pdbx_description
1 polymer ?
#
loop_
_entity_poly.entity_id
_entity_poly.type
_entity_poly.pdbx_seq_one_letter_code
_entity_poly.pdbx_strand_id
1 'polypeptide(L)'
;IYMTGSLSDRTEINFRHNINHSRLNSVSENISATFSTNPLDYVSEPWRDDAMIPPEFRINKNTGNSQNKTNNLMIGNNLLITHKLNDIGRKLSIELRNDYSNQASGNYQQSSITYYQLKNDLGADSVLYRNQYRESPARNLLLAGEVSYTEPIGKQMLQVYYRHEYQRQSNNAVTYNLDEDALWGSLPFGYEAGRVDSLSDYTRNDLHSNEFGLRTTLNWRKVRLNIRFGLSPQKSTTKSNRGKVKIDTTITVLNIVPELHFDYDLGNNHNMSVYYSGYTRQPSIYDLLSVPDYTNPLNITMGNPGLKPAFGQNISVNYRGGNMEKQEMLYCGLRYNNTINDISRKRTYDEKSGVYTSRPENINGNWGIGGNIYYTNKLFKKIFARLATNANYNRRVSYVQIM
;
A
#
# COMPACT_ATOMS: atom_id res chain seq x y z
N ILE A 1 -4.68 21.64 -12.59
CA ILE A 1 -4.38 23.06 -12.78
C ILE A 1 -3.15 23.38 -11.96
N TYR A 2 -2.20 24.08 -12.55
CA TYR A 2 -1.02 24.60 -11.88
C TYR A 2 -0.94 26.08 -12.14
N MET A 3 -0.83 26.87 -11.08
CA MET A 3 -0.68 28.33 -11.15
C MET A 3 0.54 28.72 -10.32
N THR A 4 1.39 29.54 -10.89
CA THR A 4 2.53 30.18 -10.20
C THR A 4 2.48 31.66 -10.46
N GLY A 5 2.77 32.44 -9.46
CA GLY A 5 2.75 33.91 -9.56
C GLY A 5 3.58 34.56 -8.46
N SER A 6 3.95 35.80 -8.67
CA SER A 6 4.61 36.64 -7.68
C SER A 6 3.61 37.70 -7.19
N LEU A 7 3.35 37.75 -5.87
CA LEU A 7 2.60 38.84 -5.27
C LEU A 7 3.45 40.10 -5.09
N SER A 8 4.76 39.91 -5.00
CA SER A 8 5.76 40.98 -4.93
C SER A 8 7.12 40.41 -5.35
N ASP A 9 8.14 41.25 -5.47
CA ASP A 9 9.54 40.84 -5.78
C ASP A 9 10.10 39.83 -4.74
N ARG A 10 9.46 39.76 -3.57
CA ARG A 10 9.88 38.88 -2.45
C ARG A 10 8.90 37.77 -2.12
N THR A 11 7.70 37.75 -2.70
CA THR A 11 6.67 36.77 -2.35
C THR A 11 6.20 35.99 -3.58
N GLU A 12 6.43 34.70 -3.56
CA GLU A 12 6.01 33.76 -4.59
C GLU A 12 4.87 32.88 -4.08
N ILE A 13 3.90 32.59 -4.95
CA ILE A 13 2.78 31.67 -4.69
C ILE A 13 2.78 30.61 -5.74
N ASN A 14 2.68 29.36 -5.29
CA ASN A 14 2.47 28.19 -6.14
C ASN A 14 1.20 27.48 -5.67
N PHE A 15 0.25 27.34 -6.58
CA PHE A 15 -0.99 26.60 -6.32
C PHE A 15 -1.15 25.47 -7.31
N ARG A 16 -1.39 24.28 -6.79
CA ARG A 16 -1.67 23.09 -7.58
C ARG A 16 -3.03 22.55 -7.18
N HIS A 17 -3.88 22.36 -8.16
CA HIS A 17 -5.18 21.71 -8.02
C HIS A 17 -5.24 20.47 -8.92
N ASN A 18 -5.70 19.36 -8.37
CA ASN A 18 -5.93 18.11 -9.07
C ASN A 18 -7.33 17.58 -8.74
N ILE A 19 -8.05 17.20 -9.77
CA ILE A 19 -9.33 16.48 -9.65
C ILE A 19 -9.26 15.24 -10.54
N ASN A 20 -9.64 14.11 -9.99
CA ASN A 20 -9.72 12.85 -10.71
C ASN A 20 -11.04 12.17 -10.36
N HIS A 21 -11.77 11.74 -11.39
CA HIS A 21 -12.96 10.93 -11.26
C HIS A 21 -12.78 9.67 -12.09
N SER A 22 -12.96 8.52 -11.48
CA SER A 22 -12.85 7.22 -12.16
C SER A 22 -14.03 6.33 -11.82
N ARG A 23 -14.46 5.56 -12.80
CA ARG A 23 -15.46 4.50 -12.67
C ARG A 23 -14.85 3.20 -13.14
N LEU A 24 -15.02 2.16 -12.34
CA LEU A 24 -14.60 0.80 -12.66
C LEU A 24 -15.82 -0.10 -12.55
N ASN A 25 -16.01 -0.94 -13.56
CA ASN A 25 -16.91 -2.09 -13.51
C ASN A 25 -16.09 -3.30 -13.94
N SER A 26 -15.94 -4.26 -13.08
CA SER A 26 -15.21 -5.49 -13.35
C SER A 26 -16.06 -6.69 -12.99
N VAL A 27 -16.03 -7.69 -13.85
CA VAL A 27 -16.64 -8.99 -13.62
C VAL A 27 -15.51 -10.01 -13.63
N SER A 28 -15.52 -10.90 -12.66
CA SER A 28 -14.56 -11.99 -12.57
C SER A 28 -15.24 -13.29 -12.19
N GLU A 29 -14.77 -14.37 -12.78
CA GLU A 29 -15.06 -15.74 -12.39
C GLU A 29 -13.82 -16.32 -11.70
N ASN A 30 -14.03 -17.03 -10.62
CA ASN A 30 -12.99 -17.72 -9.90
C ASN A 30 -13.35 -19.17 -9.68
N ILE A 31 -12.45 -20.06 -10.08
CA ILE A 31 -12.54 -21.48 -9.80
C ILE A 31 -11.23 -21.87 -9.11
N SER A 32 -11.33 -22.46 -7.94
CA SER A 32 -10.16 -22.97 -7.21
C SER A 32 -10.50 -24.28 -6.52
N ALA A 33 -9.51 -25.16 -6.39
CA ALA A 33 -9.64 -26.43 -5.69
C ALA A 33 -8.38 -26.68 -4.86
N THR A 34 -8.55 -27.36 -3.74
CA THR A 34 -7.46 -27.76 -2.85
C THR A 34 -7.41 -29.28 -2.76
N PHE A 35 -6.21 -29.82 -2.82
CA PHE A 35 -5.93 -31.25 -2.80
C PHE A 35 -4.85 -31.58 -1.79
N SER A 36 -4.87 -32.78 -1.21
CA SER A 36 -3.85 -33.29 -0.28
C SER A 36 -2.65 -33.95 -1.00
N THR A 37 -2.72 -34.08 -2.32
CA THR A 37 -1.64 -34.61 -3.16
C THR A 37 -1.35 -33.67 -4.34
N ASN A 38 -0.32 -33.99 -5.15
CA ASN A 38 -0.10 -33.26 -6.39
C ASN A 38 -1.20 -33.59 -7.40
N PRO A 39 -2.13 -32.69 -7.71
CA PRO A 39 -3.25 -32.98 -8.59
C PRO A 39 -2.84 -33.15 -10.07
N LEU A 40 -1.69 -32.61 -10.46
CA LEU A 40 -1.18 -32.72 -11.84
C LEU A 40 -0.74 -34.13 -12.20
N ASP A 41 -0.59 -35.06 -11.21
CA ASP A 41 -0.33 -36.46 -11.44
C ASP A 41 -1.57 -37.19 -12.00
N TYR A 42 -2.75 -36.57 -11.91
CA TYR A 42 -4.03 -37.16 -12.35
C TYR A 42 -4.63 -36.42 -13.53
N VAL A 43 -4.56 -35.09 -13.58
CA VAL A 43 -5.23 -34.29 -14.60
C VAL A 43 -4.54 -32.94 -14.80
N SER A 44 -4.59 -32.40 -16.02
CA SER A 44 -3.92 -31.12 -16.36
C SER A 44 -4.60 -29.87 -15.84
N GLU A 45 -5.93 -29.89 -15.66
CA GLU A 45 -6.73 -28.78 -15.14
C GLU A 45 -7.51 -29.19 -13.87
N PRO A 46 -6.84 -29.47 -12.76
CA PRO A 46 -7.45 -30.08 -11.58
C PRO A 46 -8.58 -29.25 -10.95
N TRP A 47 -8.58 -27.93 -11.12
CA TRP A 47 -9.66 -27.06 -10.64
C TRP A 47 -10.96 -27.19 -11.43
N ARG A 48 -10.91 -27.69 -12.69
CA ARG A 48 -12.07 -27.98 -13.53
C ARG A 48 -12.48 -29.43 -13.43
N ASP A 49 -11.52 -30.32 -13.61
CA ASP A 49 -11.72 -31.76 -13.75
C ASP A 49 -11.42 -32.53 -12.45
N ASP A 50 -11.72 -31.91 -11.31
CA ASP A 50 -11.45 -32.47 -9.98
C ASP A 50 -12.11 -33.85 -9.76
N ALA A 51 -13.17 -34.17 -10.49
CA ALA A 51 -13.80 -35.49 -10.45
C ALA A 51 -12.87 -36.64 -10.88
N MET A 52 -11.83 -36.36 -11.65
CA MET A 52 -10.82 -37.34 -12.06
C MET A 52 -9.80 -37.67 -10.95
N ILE A 53 -9.76 -36.85 -9.89
CA ILE A 53 -8.86 -37.07 -8.76
C ILE A 53 -9.59 -37.94 -7.73
N PRO A 54 -8.94 -38.94 -7.12
CA PRO A 54 -9.57 -39.79 -6.11
C PRO A 54 -10.18 -38.98 -4.97
N PRO A 55 -11.39 -39.34 -4.48
CA PRO A 55 -12.13 -38.57 -3.49
C PRO A 55 -11.38 -38.27 -2.21
N GLU A 56 -10.52 -39.19 -1.77
CA GLU A 56 -9.68 -39.07 -0.56
C GLU A 56 -8.65 -37.92 -0.66
N PHE A 57 -8.29 -37.50 -1.88
CA PHE A 57 -7.34 -36.40 -2.09
C PHE A 57 -8.01 -35.05 -2.34
N ARG A 58 -9.33 -35.00 -2.52
CA ARG A 58 -10.07 -33.74 -2.69
C ARG A 58 -10.38 -33.15 -1.33
N ILE A 59 -9.99 -31.88 -1.10
CA ILE A 59 -10.29 -31.19 0.16
C ILE A 59 -11.46 -30.24 -0.03
N ASN A 60 -11.35 -29.28 -0.93
CA ASN A 60 -12.47 -28.40 -1.26
C ASN A 60 -12.39 -27.91 -2.71
N LYS A 61 -13.53 -27.46 -3.22
CA LYS A 61 -13.66 -26.71 -4.49
C LYS A 61 -14.50 -25.48 -4.27
N ASN A 62 -14.03 -24.34 -4.73
CA ASN A 62 -14.75 -23.08 -4.73
C ASN A 62 -14.98 -22.62 -6.15
N THR A 63 -16.23 -22.37 -6.51
CA THR A 63 -16.63 -21.71 -7.75
C THR A 63 -17.34 -20.43 -7.39
N GLY A 64 -17.02 -19.32 -8.05
CA GLY A 64 -17.64 -18.05 -7.72
C GLY A 64 -17.54 -17.02 -8.82
N ASN A 65 -18.56 -16.18 -8.89
CA ASN A 65 -18.63 -15.01 -9.73
C ASN A 65 -18.63 -13.76 -8.87
N SER A 66 -17.93 -12.73 -9.29
CA SER A 66 -18.02 -11.43 -8.64
C SER A 66 -18.13 -10.29 -9.65
N GLN A 67 -18.93 -9.29 -9.33
CA GLN A 67 -19.02 -8.04 -10.06
C GLN A 67 -18.77 -6.89 -9.12
N ASN A 68 -17.73 -6.12 -9.39
CA ASN A 68 -17.39 -4.94 -8.61
C ASN A 68 -17.66 -3.68 -9.42
N LYS A 69 -18.46 -2.77 -8.85
CA LYS A 69 -18.75 -1.44 -9.39
C LYS A 69 -18.19 -0.41 -8.45
N THR A 70 -17.20 0.35 -8.89
CA THR A 70 -16.56 1.39 -8.07
C THR A 70 -16.63 2.73 -8.76
N ASN A 71 -17.01 3.74 -8.00
CA ASN A 71 -17.00 5.14 -8.40
C ASN A 71 -16.11 5.90 -7.40
N ASN A 72 -15.08 6.56 -7.90
CA ASN A 72 -14.08 7.24 -7.07
C ASN A 72 -13.90 8.68 -7.53
N LEU A 73 -13.98 9.62 -6.59
CA LEU A 73 -13.68 11.03 -6.75
C LEU A 73 -12.48 11.38 -5.86
N MET A 74 -11.45 11.98 -6.44
CA MET A 74 -10.29 12.50 -5.74
C MET A 74 -10.13 13.98 -6.03
N ILE A 75 -9.90 14.78 -5.00
CA ILE A 75 -9.63 16.22 -5.10
C ILE A 75 -8.38 16.50 -4.26
N GLY A 76 -7.36 17.09 -4.88
CA GLY A 76 -6.13 17.49 -4.21
C GLY A 76 -5.81 18.96 -4.45
N ASN A 77 -5.42 19.65 -3.39
CA ASN A 77 -4.96 21.03 -3.44
C ASN A 77 -3.64 21.13 -2.69
N ASN A 78 -2.71 21.89 -3.25
CA ASN A 78 -1.46 22.27 -2.59
C ASN A 78 -1.20 23.75 -2.86
N LEU A 79 -1.03 24.50 -1.80
CA LEU A 79 -0.69 25.93 -1.83
C LEU A 79 0.64 26.12 -1.11
N LEU A 80 1.64 26.62 -1.83
CA LEU A 80 2.93 27.01 -1.27
C LEU A 80 3.12 28.50 -1.44
N ILE A 81 3.34 29.19 -0.32
CA ILE A 81 3.69 30.61 -0.26
C ILE A 81 5.11 30.70 0.28
N THR A 82 6.00 31.36 -0.46
CA THR A 82 7.38 31.58 -0.05
C THR A 82 7.69 33.08 -0.06
N HIS A 83 8.12 33.58 1.10
CA HIS A 83 8.51 34.96 1.29
C HIS A 83 10.01 35.08 1.55
N LYS A 84 10.72 35.85 0.71
CA LYS A 84 12.14 36.19 0.88
C LYS A 84 12.25 37.30 1.90
N LEU A 85 12.89 37.02 3.05
CA LEU A 85 13.09 37.99 4.12
C LEU A 85 14.24 38.96 3.83
N ASN A 86 15.19 38.53 3.02
CA ASN A 86 16.32 39.35 2.56
C ASN A 86 16.89 38.80 1.22
N ASP A 87 17.88 39.51 0.69
CA ASP A 87 18.51 39.17 -0.59
C ASP A 87 19.63 38.10 -0.46
N ILE A 88 20.04 37.78 0.79
CA ILE A 88 21.02 36.70 1.04
C ILE A 88 20.39 35.29 1.01
N GLY A 89 19.06 35.19 0.93
CA GLY A 89 18.37 33.92 0.75
C GLY A 89 17.62 33.40 1.97
N ARG A 90 17.44 34.21 3.02
CA ARG A 90 16.50 33.90 4.11
C ARG A 90 15.09 33.83 3.58
N LYS A 91 14.36 32.79 3.93
CA LYS A 91 12.96 32.63 3.49
C LYS A 91 12.11 32.01 4.59
N LEU A 92 10.87 32.46 4.60
CA LEU A 92 9.77 31.84 5.31
C LEU A 92 8.85 31.19 4.27
N SER A 93 8.48 29.93 4.47
CA SER A 93 7.53 29.27 3.58
C SER A 93 6.40 28.66 4.38
N ILE A 94 5.20 28.73 3.80
CA ILE A 94 3.99 28.09 4.32
C ILE A 94 3.45 27.21 3.21
N GLU A 95 3.29 25.92 3.49
CA GLU A 95 2.65 24.96 2.60
C GLU A 95 1.35 24.46 3.24
N LEU A 96 0.26 24.50 2.48
CA LEU A 96 -1.03 23.96 2.87
C LEU A 96 -1.45 22.92 1.85
N ARG A 97 -1.78 21.73 2.34
CA ARG A 97 -2.22 20.61 1.50
C ARG A 97 -3.56 20.07 1.99
N ASN A 98 -4.43 19.82 1.02
CA ASN A 98 -5.69 19.14 1.23
C ASN A 98 -5.85 18.05 0.18
N ASP A 99 -6.05 16.80 0.62
CA ASP A 99 -6.44 15.70 -0.27
C ASP A 99 -7.75 15.10 0.27
N TYR A 100 -8.72 14.99 -0.61
CA TYR A 100 -10.00 14.35 -0.32
C TYR A 100 -10.27 13.25 -1.35
N SER A 101 -10.65 12.09 -0.88
CA SER A 101 -11.18 11.04 -1.74
C SER A 101 -12.50 10.48 -1.19
N ASN A 102 -13.43 10.23 -2.10
CA ASN A 102 -14.71 9.60 -1.80
C ASN A 102 -14.92 8.46 -2.82
N GLN A 103 -14.98 7.26 -2.30
CA GLN A 103 -15.19 6.05 -3.07
C GLN A 103 -16.54 5.44 -2.69
N ALA A 104 -17.37 5.15 -3.67
CA ALA A 104 -18.54 4.31 -3.53
C ALA A 104 -18.26 2.99 -4.27
N SER A 105 -18.32 1.88 -3.56
CA SER A 105 -18.07 0.55 -4.12
C SER A 105 -19.23 -0.38 -3.77
N GLY A 106 -19.73 -1.11 -4.77
CA GLY A 106 -20.68 -2.20 -4.60
C GLY A 106 -20.12 -3.47 -5.24
N ASN A 107 -20.15 -4.55 -4.50
CA ASN A 107 -19.67 -5.86 -4.95
C ASN A 107 -20.79 -6.89 -4.84
N TYR A 108 -21.16 -7.49 -5.97
CA TYR A 108 -21.98 -8.70 -6.01
C TYR A 108 -21.06 -9.90 -5.98
N GLN A 109 -21.36 -10.85 -5.14
CA GLN A 109 -20.62 -12.11 -5.02
C GLN A 109 -21.57 -13.28 -4.92
N GLN A 110 -21.42 -14.22 -5.83
CA GLN A 110 -22.08 -15.52 -5.79
C GLN A 110 -21.01 -16.59 -5.74
N SER A 111 -21.05 -17.49 -4.76
CA SER A 111 -20.05 -18.55 -4.65
C SER A 111 -20.65 -19.81 -4.04
N SER A 112 -20.10 -20.94 -4.48
CA SER A 112 -20.40 -22.27 -3.94
C SER A 112 -19.08 -22.94 -3.55
N ILE A 113 -18.96 -23.33 -2.29
CA ILE A 113 -17.80 -24.06 -1.77
C ILE A 113 -18.25 -25.45 -1.36
N THR A 114 -17.71 -26.46 -2.04
CA THR A 114 -17.91 -27.87 -1.69
C THR A 114 -16.73 -28.33 -0.83
N TYR A 115 -17.00 -28.87 0.36
CA TYR A 115 -16.02 -29.47 1.27
C TYR A 115 -16.13 -30.98 1.18
N TYR A 116 -15.21 -31.65 0.50
CA TYR A 116 -15.26 -33.08 0.25
C TYR A 116 -14.97 -33.94 1.49
N GLN A 117 -14.21 -33.40 2.45
CA GLN A 117 -13.85 -34.09 3.69
C GLN A 117 -14.80 -33.79 4.84
N LEU A 118 -15.76 -32.86 4.66
CA LEU A 118 -16.81 -32.54 5.63
C LEU A 118 -18.14 -33.03 5.08
N LYS A 119 -18.85 -33.83 5.87
CA LYS A 119 -20.14 -34.38 5.47
C LYS A 119 -21.28 -33.63 6.20
N ASN A 120 -22.40 -33.45 5.52
CA ASN A 120 -23.62 -32.95 6.11
C ASN A 120 -24.36 -34.10 6.87
N ASP A 121 -25.48 -33.78 7.49
CA ASP A 121 -26.28 -34.74 8.28
C ASP A 121 -26.81 -35.94 7.45
N LEU A 122 -26.84 -35.82 6.13
CA LEU A 122 -27.25 -36.86 5.20
C LEU A 122 -26.06 -37.67 4.64
N GLY A 123 -24.82 -37.42 5.10
CA GLY A 123 -23.62 -38.09 4.66
C GLY A 123 -23.09 -37.63 3.30
N ALA A 124 -23.69 -36.61 2.67
CA ALA A 124 -23.21 -35.99 1.45
C ALA A 124 -22.15 -34.93 1.77
N ASP A 125 -21.43 -34.49 0.72
CA ASP A 125 -20.43 -33.40 0.85
C ASP A 125 -21.09 -32.10 1.36
N SER A 126 -20.44 -31.42 2.30
CA SER A 126 -20.95 -30.16 2.80
C SER A 126 -20.76 -29.06 1.77
N VAL A 127 -21.84 -28.36 1.44
CA VAL A 127 -21.81 -27.25 0.48
C VAL A 127 -22.19 -25.95 1.17
N LEU A 128 -21.35 -24.93 1.02
CA LEU A 128 -21.62 -23.56 1.47
C LEU A 128 -21.92 -22.70 0.26
N TYR A 129 -23.18 -22.36 0.08
CA TYR A 129 -23.62 -21.41 -0.96
C TYR A 129 -23.75 -20.01 -0.39
N ARG A 130 -23.32 -19.00 -1.14
CA ARG A 130 -23.47 -17.59 -0.83
C ARG A 130 -23.91 -16.81 -2.05
N ASN A 131 -24.93 -15.99 -1.87
CA ASN A 131 -25.36 -14.97 -2.82
C ASN A 131 -25.45 -13.65 -2.03
N GLN A 132 -24.48 -12.74 -2.23
CA GLN A 132 -24.29 -11.58 -1.38
C GLN A 132 -24.04 -10.32 -2.20
N TYR A 133 -24.52 -9.21 -1.67
CA TYR A 133 -24.14 -7.88 -2.10
C TYR A 133 -23.46 -7.14 -0.96
N ARG A 134 -22.33 -6.50 -1.25
CA ARG A 134 -21.58 -5.71 -0.27
C ARG A 134 -21.39 -4.29 -0.75
N GLU A 135 -21.88 -3.34 0.00
CA GLU A 135 -21.57 -1.92 -0.16
C GLU A 135 -20.35 -1.56 0.70
N SER A 136 -19.44 -0.78 0.14
CA SER A 136 -18.22 -0.38 0.85
C SER A 136 -17.84 1.08 0.52
N PRO A 137 -18.66 2.06 0.94
CA PRO A 137 -18.27 3.46 0.80
C PRO A 137 -17.08 3.78 1.71
N ALA A 138 -16.04 4.37 1.11
CA ALA A 138 -14.84 4.79 1.81
C ALA A 138 -14.56 6.26 1.57
N ARG A 139 -14.13 6.98 2.61
CA ARG A 139 -13.75 8.39 2.55
C ARG A 139 -12.40 8.59 3.19
N ASN A 140 -11.56 9.36 2.55
CA ASN A 140 -10.29 9.78 3.08
C ASN A 140 -10.16 11.30 2.96
N LEU A 141 -9.77 11.95 4.05
CA LEU A 141 -9.46 13.38 4.13
C LEU A 141 -8.07 13.51 4.73
N LEU A 142 -7.19 14.23 4.04
CA LEU A 142 -5.90 14.65 4.54
C LEU A 142 -5.83 16.16 4.51
N LEU A 143 -5.49 16.77 5.64
CA LEU A 143 -5.16 18.18 5.79
C LEU A 143 -3.76 18.28 6.35
N ALA A 144 -2.87 18.98 5.69
CA ALA A 144 -1.52 19.22 6.19
C ALA A 144 -1.13 20.69 6.07
N GLY A 145 -0.39 21.16 7.06
CA GLY A 145 0.22 22.48 7.07
C GLY A 145 1.69 22.36 7.49
N GLU A 146 2.59 22.94 6.72
CA GLU A 146 4.02 23.05 7.04
C GLU A 146 4.42 24.52 7.08
N VAL A 147 5.14 24.91 8.12
CA VAL A 147 5.83 26.19 8.21
C VAL A 147 7.31 25.89 8.27
N SER A 148 8.09 26.55 7.43
CA SER A 148 9.53 26.35 7.39
C SER A 148 10.29 27.67 7.26
N TYR A 149 11.39 27.76 8.01
CA TYR A 149 12.34 28.85 7.98
C TYR A 149 13.66 28.36 7.43
N THR A 150 14.20 29.06 6.42
CA THR A 150 15.49 28.75 5.80
C THR A 150 16.49 29.85 6.10
N GLU A 151 17.63 29.43 6.67
CA GLU A 151 18.80 30.28 6.94
C GLU A 151 19.96 29.88 6.01
N PRO A 152 20.45 30.77 5.17
CA PRO A 152 21.69 30.54 4.43
C PRO A 152 22.89 30.74 5.35
N ILE A 153 23.81 29.77 5.37
CA ILE A 153 25.05 29.80 6.12
C ILE A 153 26.21 29.67 5.12
N GLY A 154 26.68 30.80 4.61
CA GLY A 154 27.64 30.83 3.51
C GLY A 154 27.07 30.21 2.24
N LYS A 155 27.68 29.11 1.76
CA LYS A 155 27.17 28.34 0.59
C LYS A 155 26.18 27.25 0.98
N GLN A 156 25.89 27.09 2.26
CA GLN A 156 25.05 26.05 2.82
C GLN A 156 23.66 26.62 3.14
N MET A 157 22.68 25.73 3.25
CA MET A 157 21.33 26.10 3.66
C MET A 157 20.89 25.21 4.83
N LEU A 158 20.37 25.84 5.87
CA LEU A 158 19.73 25.17 6.99
C LEU A 158 18.26 25.57 7.03
N GLN A 159 17.37 24.59 7.07
CA GLN A 159 15.93 24.79 7.19
C GLN A 159 15.42 24.10 8.44
N VAL A 160 14.70 24.82 9.27
CA VAL A 160 13.90 24.29 10.37
C VAL A 160 12.46 24.26 9.91
N TYR A 161 11.73 23.18 10.19
CA TYR A 161 10.33 23.09 9.81
C TYR A 161 9.50 22.44 10.91
N TYR A 162 8.22 22.83 10.91
CA TYR A 162 7.16 22.17 11.64
C TYR A 162 6.04 21.84 10.67
N ARG A 163 5.56 20.60 10.71
CA ARG A 163 4.46 20.09 9.89
C ARG A 163 3.41 19.47 10.81
N HIS A 164 2.19 19.92 10.68
CA HIS A 164 1.02 19.25 11.24
C HIS A 164 0.25 18.56 10.10
N GLU A 165 -0.14 17.31 10.34
CA GLU A 165 -0.97 16.54 9.42
C GLU A 165 -2.12 15.90 10.19
N TYR A 166 -3.32 16.10 9.67
CA TYR A 166 -4.53 15.43 10.10
C TYR A 166 -5.05 14.56 8.97
N GLN A 167 -5.24 13.28 9.25
CA GLN A 167 -5.83 12.35 8.31
C GLN A 167 -7.05 11.69 8.94
N ARG A 168 -8.17 11.67 8.22
CA ARG A 168 -9.35 10.88 8.55
C ARG A 168 -9.62 9.88 7.46
N GLN A 169 -9.71 8.62 7.84
CA GLN A 169 -10.13 7.53 6.99
C GLN A 169 -11.39 6.91 7.58
N SER A 170 -12.41 6.68 6.76
CA SER A 170 -13.62 5.96 7.18
C SER A 170 -14.05 4.98 6.09
N ASN A 171 -14.48 3.82 6.53
CA ASN A 171 -15.08 2.79 5.71
C ASN A 171 -16.35 2.30 6.40
N ASN A 172 -17.44 2.14 5.64
CA ASN A 172 -18.69 1.62 6.14
C ASN A 172 -19.13 0.49 5.21
N ALA A 173 -18.64 -0.71 5.46
CA ALA A 173 -18.97 -1.86 4.64
C ALA A 173 -20.19 -2.59 5.22
N VAL A 174 -21.22 -2.74 4.41
CA VAL A 174 -22.46 -3.45 4.77
C VAL A 174 -22.67 -4.60 3.79
N THR A 175 -22.86 -5.79 4.33
CA THR A 175 -23.11 -7.01 3.54
C THR A 175 -24.56 -7.43 3.70
N TYR A 176 -25.16 -7.78 2.58
CA TYR A 176 -26.54 -8.27 2.47
C TYR A 176 -26.54 -9.66 1.83
N ASN A 177 -27.25 -10.61 2.43
CA ASN A 177 -27.60 -11.84 1.76
C ASN A 177 -28.74 -11.56 0.77
N LEU A 178 -28.59 -12.06 -0.43
CA LEU A 178 -29.62 -12.04 -1.45
C LEU A 178 -30.29 -13.41 -1.54
N ASP A 179 -31.52 -13.45 -2.00
CA ASP A 179 -32.21 -14.72 -2.26
C ASP A 179 -31.48 -15.52 -3.34
N GLU A 180 -31.61 -16.84 -3.31
CA GLU A 180 -30.90 -17.73 -4.23
C GLU A 180 -31.30 -17.51 -5.70
N ASP A 181 -32.55 -17.10 -5.93
CA ASP A 181 -33.13 -16.80 -7.24
C ASP A 181 -32.93 -15.34 -7.68
N ALA A 182 -32.28 -14.51 -6.86
CA ALA A 182 -31.99 -13.12 -7.22
C ALA A 182 -31.14 -13.05 -8.49
N LEU A 183 -31.59 -12.23 -9.45
CA LEU A 183 -30.90 -12.07 -10.73
C LEU A 183 -29.49 -11.51 -10.53
N TRP A 184 -28.51 -12.21 -11.08
CA TRP A 184 -27.11 -11.84 -10.98
C TRP A 184 -26.84 -10.37 -11.40
N GLY A 185 -26.12 -9.64 -10.55
CA GLY A 185 -25.74 -8.25 -10.81
C GLY A 185 -26.85 -7.21 -10.67
N SER A 186 -28.02 -7.60 -10.16
CA SER A 186 -29.15 -6.73 -9.81
C SER A 186 -29.48 -6.81 -8.33
N LEU A 187 -30.07 -5.74 -7.79
CA LEU A 187 -30.57 -5.72 -6.42
C LEU A 187 -32.08 -5.92 -6.42
N PRO A 188 -32.61 -6.95 -5.76
CA PRO A 188 -34.04 -7.12 -5.60
C PRO A 188 -34.61 -6.01 -4.69
N PHE A 189 -35.89 -5.73 -4.84
CA PHE A 189 -36.57 -4.77 -3.96
C PHE A 189 -36.52 -5.27 -2.51
N GLY A 190 -36.14 -4.40 -1.57
CA GLY A 190 -36.08 -4.74 -0.15
C GLY A 190 -34.87 -5.57 0.25
N TYR A 191 -33.82 -5.66 -0.58
CA TYR A 191 -32.59 -6.43 -0.29
C TYR A 191 -31.91 -6.03 1.03
N GLU A 192 -32.17 -4.83 1.54
CA GLU A 192 -31.64 -4.32 2.81
C GLU A 192 -32.08 -5.17 4.01
N ALA A 193 -33.19 -5.88 3.92
CA ALA A 193 -33.66 -6.82 4.94
C ALA A 193 -32.71 -8.00 5.13
N GLY A 194 -31.93 -8.36 4.10
CA GLY A 194 -30.91 -9.40 4.13
C GLY A 194 -29.59 -8.97 4.79
N ARG A 195 -29.53 -7.87 5.52
CA ARG A 195 -28.32 -7.37 6.17
C ARG A 195 -27.71 -8.39 7.12
N VAL A 196 -26.40 -8.60 6.97
CA VAL A 196 -25.60 -9.51 7.79
C VAL A 196 -24.62 -8.72 8.64
N ASP A 197 -24.99 -8.51 9.92
CA ASP A 197 -24.18 -7.68 10.82
C ASP A 197 -22.78 -8.27 11.10
N SER A 198 -22.64 -9.60 11.16
CA SER A 198 -21.35 -10.28 11.37
C SER A 198 -20.36 -10.11 10.21
N LEU A 199 -20.87 -9.82 9.01
CA LEU A 199 -20.08 -9.53 7.80
C LEU A 199 -20.01 -8.04 7.46
N SER A 200 -20.63 -7.20 8.31
CA SER A 200 -20.67 -5.75 8.13
C SER A 200 -19.72 -5.07 9.11
N ASP A 201 -18.99 -4.07 8.64
CA ASP A 201 -18.06 -3.32 9.47
C ASP A 201 -18.10 -1.82 9.19
N TYR A 202 -18.01 -1.06 10.25
CA TYR A 202 -17.74 0.37 10.20
C TYR A 202 -16.41 0.63 10.86
N THR A 203 -15.53 1.36 10.17
CA THR A 203 -14.24 1.76 10.73
C THR A 203 -13.97 3.22 10.41
N ARG A 204 -13.53 3.96 11.43
CA ARG A 204 -13.02 5.32 11.29
C ARG A 204 -11.71 5.43 12.03
N ASN A 205 -10.70 5.95 11.37
CA ASN A 205 -9.41 6.29 11.93
C ASN A 205 -9.13 7.78 11.77
N ASP A 206 -8.84 8.45 12.88
CA ASP A 206 -8.38 9.84 12.93
C ASP A 206 -6.91 9.84 13.36
N LEU A 207 -6.01 10.27 12.47
CA LEU A 207 -4.57 10.36 12.70
C LEU A 207 -4.15 11.84 12.79
N HIS A 208 -3.48 12.19 13.85
CA HIS A 208 -2.76 13.45 14.01
C HIS A 208 -1.26 13.18 14.05
N SER A 209 -0.51 13.84 13.20
CA SER A 209 0.94 13.77 13.13
C SER A 209 1.52 15.17 13.25
N ASN A 210 2.51 15.32 14.12
CA ASN A 210 3.27 16.55 14.28
C ASN A 210 4.73 16.23 13.99
N GLU A 211 5.31 16.81 12.97
CA GLU A 211 6.71 16.57 12.60
C GLU A 211 7.53 17.83 12.83
N PHE A 212 8.56 17.72 13.65
CA PHE A 212 9.58 18.73 13.86
C PHE A 212 10.85 18.26 13.21
N GLY A 213 11.46 19.08 12.37
CA GLY A 213 12.63 18.60 11.67
C GLY A 213 13.57 19.68 11.17
N LEU A 214 14.71 19.17 10.74
CA LEU A 214 15.78 19.93 10.13
C LEU A 214 16.03 19.39 8.73
N ARG A 215 16.23 20.29 7.78
CA ARG A 215 16.74 19.97 6.43
C ARG A 215 17.98 20.83 6.21
N THR A 216 19.03 20.23 5.70
CA THR A 216 20.24 20.96 5.34
C THR A 216 20.73 20.53 3.97
N THR A 217 21.21 21.51 3.20
CA THR A 217 21.87 21.27 1.93
C THR A 217 23.30 21.78 2.05
N LEU A 218 24.24 20.84 2.01
CA LEU A 218 25.66 21.12 2.08
C LEU A 218 26.25 21.00 0.67
N ASN A 219 26.83 22.08 0.18
CA ASN A 219 27.41 22.16 -1.15
C ASN A 219 28.92 22.37 -1.05
N TRP A 220 29.69 21.42 -1.59
CA TRP A 220 31.13 21.54 -1.83
C TRP A 220 31.40 21.46 -3.35
N ARG A 221 32.61 21.72 -3.78
CA ARG A 221 32.95 21.82 -5.19
C ARG A 221 32.40 20.70 -6.10
N LYS A 222 32.41 19.46 -5.61
CA LYS A 222 31.96 18.28 -6.35
C LYS A 222 30.89 17.46 -5.62
N VAL A 223 30.49 17.89 -4.43
CA VAL A 223 29.60 17.15 -3.55
C VAL A 223 28.41 18.02 -3.20
N ARG A 224 27.21 17.45 -3.33
CA ARG A 224 25.98 17.98 -2.73
C ARG A 224 25.44 16.94 -1.78
N LEU A 225 25.20 17.34 -0.53
CA LEU A 225 24.62 16.48 0.48
C LEU A 225 23.37 17.16 1.06
N ASN A 226 22.22 16.52 0.86
CA ASN A 226 20.96 16.92 1.49
C ASN A 226 20.67 15.95 2.62
N ILE A 227 20.43 16.47 3.80
CA ILE A 227 20.04 15.69 4.98
C ILE A 227 18.72 16.23 5.47
N ARG A 228 17.79 15.33 5.77
CA ARG A 228 16.57 15.60 6.52
C ARG A 228 16.53 14.68 7.73
N PHE A 229 16.23 15.26 8.87
CA PHE A 229 15.96 14.52 10.08
C PHE A 229 14.70 15.09 10.73
N GLY A 230 13.72 14.24 10.96
CA GLY A 230 12.45 14.62 11.58
C GLY A 230 12.09 13.69 12.73
N LEU A 231 11.50 14.27 13.77
CA LEU A 231 10.80 13.55 14.83
C LEU A 231 9.31 13.82 14.69
N SER A 232 8.53 12.76 14.59
CA SER A 232 7.10 12.84 14.30
C SER A 232 6.29 12.08 15.35
N PRO A 233 5.90 12.73 16.48
CA PRO A 233 4.88 12.19 17.36
C PRO A 233 3.55 12.10 16.63
N GLN A 234 2.93 10.92 16.68
CA GLN A 234 1.66 10.62 16.03
C GLN A 234 0.67 10.07 17.04
N LYS A 235 -0.58 10.48 16.91
CA LYS A 235 -1.73 9.97 17.67
C LYS A 235 -2.78 9.47 16.70
N SER A 236 -3.07 8.18 16.75
CA SER A 236 -4.10 7.52 15.94
C SER A 236 -5.25 7.08 16.85
N THR A 237 -6.46 7.57 16.58
CA THR A 237 -7.68 7.16 17.28
C THR A 237 -8.57 6.41 16.30
N THR A 238 -8.89 5.17 16.64
CA THR A 238 -9.70 4.31 15.79
C THR A 238 -10.96 3.87 16.50
N LYS A 239 -12.08 4.01 15.77
CA LYS A 239 -13.38 3.46 16.13
C LYS A 239 -13.78 2.43 15.10
N SER A 240 -14.15 1.24 15.56
CA SER A 240 -14.63 0.17 14.69
C SER A 240 -15.79 -0.57 15.31
N ASN A 241 -16.78 -0.89 14.49
CA ASN A 241 -17.90 -1.76 14.85
C ASN A 241 -17.94 -2.90 13.84
N ARG A 242 -17.82 -4.14 14.32
CA ARG A 242 -18.00 -5.34 13.50
C ARG A 242 -18.95 -6.29 14.25
N GLY A 243 -20.12 -6.49 13.70
CA GLY A 243 -21.19 -7.24 14.38
C GLY A 243 -21.49 -6.63 15.76
N LYS A 244 -21.34 -7.44 16.82
CA LYS A 244 -21.55 -7.00 18.21
C LYS A 244 -20.31 -6.38 18.85
N VAL A 245 -19.15 -6.42 18.20
CA VAL A 245 -17.89 -5.94 18.77
C VAL A 245 -17.67 -4.47 18.39
N LYS A 246 -17.50 -3.64 19.42
CA LYS A 246 -17.18 -2.22 19.29
C LYS A 246 -15.79 -1.99 19.85
N ILE A 247 -14.96 -1.30 19.11
CA ILE A 247 -13.60 -0.93 19.49
C ILE A 247 -13.45 0.57 19.38
N ASP A 248 -12.90 1.15 20.43
CA ASP A 248 -12.45 2.55 20.47
C ASP A 248 -11.07 2.55 21.13
N THR A 249 -10.04 2.79 20.34
CA THR A 249 -8.66 2.72 20.82
C THR A 249 -7.83 3.89 20.30
N THR A 250 -6.86 4.30 21.11
CA THR A 250 -5.91 5.35 20.76
C THR A 250 -4.49 4.84 20.94
N ILE A 251 -3.68 5.01 19.90
CA ILE A 251 -2.27 4.64 19.89
C ILE A 251 -1.45 5.90 19.69
N THR A 252 -0.43 6.09 20.51
CA THR A 252 0.54 7.18 20.39
C THR A 252 1.92 6.59 20.14
N VAL A 253 2.63 7.10 19.14
CA VAL A 253 3.97 6.65 18.75
C VAL A 253 4.84 7.82 18.37
N LEU A 254 6.15 7.66 18.55
CA LEU A 254 7.16 8.58 18.06
C LEU A 254 7.85 7.94 16.84
N ASN A 255 7.73 8.59 15.69
CA ASN A 255 8.40 8.15 14.46
C ASN A 255 9.65 9.00 14.22
N ILE A 256 10.66 8.35 13.64
CA ILE A 256 11.89 8.99 13.17
C ILE A 256 11.84 8.97 11.64
N VAL A 257 12.14 10.11 11.03
CA VAL A 257 12.12 10.30 9.57
C VAL A 257 13.51 10.76 9.10
N PRO A 258 14.48 9.85 8.98
CA PRO A 258 15.79 10.15 8.44
C PRO A 258 15.78 10.06 6.91
N GLU A 259 16.41 11.03 6.24
CA GLU A 259 16.60 11.04 4.79
C GLU A 259 17.96 11.64 4.47
N LEU A 260 18.67 11.03 3.53
CA LEU A 260 19.96 11.48 3.05
C LEU A 260 20.02 11.35 1.53
N HIS A 261 20.42 12.42 0.87
CA HIS A 261 20.69 12.41 -0.56
C HIS A 261 22.08 12.99 -0.81
N PHE A 262 22.96 12.16 -1.31
CA PHE A 262 24.34 12.48 -1.61
C PHE A 262 24.56 12.42 -3.13
N ASP A 263 24.98 13.53 -3.72
CA ASP A 263 25.36 13.63 -5.12
C ASP A 263 26.86 13.91 -5.22
N TYR A 264 27.55 13.19 -6.08
CA TYR A 264 28.97 13.37 -6.36
C TYR A 264 29.22 13.56 -7.85
N ASP A 265 29.74 14.72 -8.21
CA ASP A 265 30.19 15.02 -9.56
C ASP A 265 31.63 14.49 -9.76
N LEU A 266 31.73 13.39 -10.48
CA LEU A 266 33.01 12.77 -10.85
C LEU A 266 33.75 13.53 -11.97
N GLY A 267 33.10 14.52 -12.59
CA GLY A 267 33.59 15.24 -13.75
C GLY A 267 33.36 14.48 -15.06
N ASN A 268 33.61 15.17 -16.19
CA ASN A 268 33.45 14.58 -17.53
C ASN A 268 32.09 13.93 -17.81
N ASN A 269 30.99 14.52 -17.32
CA ASN A 269 29.61 13.98 -17.40
C ASN A 269 29.38 12.67 -16.62
N HIS A 270 30.17 12.43 -15.58
CA HIS A 270 29.98 11.29 -14.68
C HIS A 270 29.46 11.77 -13.33
N ASN A 271 28.35 11.22 -12.90
CA ASN A 271 27.70 11.53 -11.62
C ASN A 271 27.33 10.26 -10.88
N MET A 272 27.45 10.29 -9.56
CA MET A 272 26.98 9.26 -8.66
C MET A 272 26.04 9.87 -7.64
N SER A 273 24.90 9.24 -7.40
CA SER A 273 23.99 9.63 -6.34
C SER A 273 23.67 8.46 -5.40
N VAL A 274 23.58 8.75 -4.11
CA VAL A 274 23.17 7.82 -3.08
C VAL A 274 21.98 8.45 -2.35
N TYR A 275 20.89 7.73 -2.28
CA TYR A 275 19.69 8.11 -1.55
C TYR A 275 19.39 7.09 -0.46
N TYR A 276 19.16 7.56 0.75
CA TYR A 276 18.68 6.79 1.89
C TYR A 276 17.42 7.42 2.44
N SER A 277 16.41 6.61 2.74
CA SER A 277 15.25 7.05 3.49
C SER A 277 14.80 5.98 4.48
N GLY A 278 14.43 6.43 5.67
CA GLY A 278 13.80 5.62 6.71
C GLY A 278 12.40 6.13 7.02
N TYR A 279 11.46 5.22 7.25
CA TYR A 279 10.10 5.57 7.63
C TYR A 279 9.49 4.53 8.56
N THR A 280 8.68 4.99 9.49
CA THR A 280 7.92 4.11 10.37
C THR A 280 6.53 3.84 9.78
N ARG A 281 6.12 2.58 9.77
CA ARG A 281 4.78 2.14 9.35
C ARG A 281 4.04 1.56 10.54
N GLN A 282 2.93 2.19 10.91
CA GLN A 282 2.05 1.70 11.96
C GLN A 282 1.28 0.47 11.47
N PRO A 283 0.96 -0.51 12.36
CA PRO A 283 -0.04 -1.53 12.06
C PRO A 283 -1.36 -0.87 11.68
N SER A 284 -2.05 -1.45 10.70
CA SER A 284 -3.40 -1.00 10.40
C SER A 284 -4.34 -1.40 11.53
N ILE A 285 -5.48 -0.73 11.63
CA ILE A 285 -6.47 -1.09 12.65
C ILE A 285 -6.97 -2.54 12.46
N TYR A 286 -7.14 -2.97 11.21
CA TYR A 286 -7.54 -4.34 10.90
C TYR A 286 -6.49 -5.37 11.36
N ASP A 287 -5.21 -4.99 11.33
CA ASP A 287 -4.14 -5.83 11.86
C ASP A 287 -4.15 -5.93 13.40
N LEU A 288 -4.75 -4.95 14.08
CA LEU A 288 -4.85 -4.92 15.54
C LEU A 288 -6.15 -5.53 16.09
N LEU A 289 -7.20 -5.65 15.26
CA LEU A 289 -8.50 -6.16 15.65
C LEU A 289 -8.47 -7.67 15.87
N SER A 290 -8.55 -8.14 17.10
CA SER A 290 -8.61 -9.58 17.44
C SER A 290 -9.96 -10.27 17.11
N VAL A 291 -10.82 -9.61 16.33
CA VAL A 291 -12.12 -10.13 15.90
C VAL A 291 -11.96 -10.88 14.58
N PRO A 292 -12.34 -12.17 14.51
CA PRO A 292 -12.26 -12.93 13.27
C PRO A 292 -13.12 -12.33 12.16
N ASP A 293 -12.59 -12.31 10.96
CA ASP A 293 -13.28 -11.92 9.73
C ASP A 293 -13.62 -13.17 8.91
N TYR A 294 -14.88 -13.48 8.80
CA TYR A 294 -15.42 -14.63 8.07
C TYR A 294 -15.93 -14.24 6.66
N THR A 295 -15.60 -13.06 6.16
CA THR A 295 -16.02 -12.63 4.82
C THR A 295 -15.55 -13.61 3.74
N ASN A 296 -14.33 -14.14 3.86
CA ASN A 296 -13.86 -15.25 3.06
C ASN A 296 -13.81 -16.54 3.92
N PRO A 297 -14.70 -17.52 3.67
CA PRO A 297 -14.77 -18.71 4.50
C PRO A 297 -13.57 -19.64 4.40
N LEU A 298 -12.80 -19.57 3.31
CA LEU A 298 -11.56 -20.33 3.14
C LEU A 298 -10.31 -19.61 3.67
N ASN A 299 -10.44 -18.33 4.04
CA ASN A 299 -9.33 -17.55 4.58
C ASN A 299 -9.84 -16.61 5.68
N ILE A 300 -9.95 -17.13 6.88
CA ILE A 300 -10.36 -16.39 8.06
C ILE A 300 -9.20 -15.50 8.51
N THR A 301 -9.44 -14.20 8.67
CA THR A 301 -8.42 -13.28 9.15
C THR A 301 -8.73 -12.79 10.56
N MET A 302 -7.69 -12.69 11.39
CA MET A 302 -7.78 -12.21 12.77
C MET A 302 -6.61 -11.28 13.05
N GLY A 303 -6.85 -10.14 13.70
CA GLY A 303 -5.78 -9.21 14.04
C GLY A 303 -4.98 -9.61 15.28
N ASN A 304 -3.94 -8.84 15.56
CA ASN A 304 -3.03 -9.02 16.68
C ASN A 304 -2.76 -7.67 17.38
N PRO A 305 -3.36 -7.42 18.55
CA PRO A 305 -3.16 -6.19 19.31
C PRO A 305 -1.72 -5.96 19.77
N GLY A 306 -0.89 -7.01 19.82
CA GLY A 306 0.51 -6.95 20.25
C GLY A 306 1.49 -6.49 19.17
N LEU A 307 1.03 -6.09 17.99
CA LEU A 307 1.91 -5.64 16.92
C LEU A 307 2.66 -4.36 17.26
N LYS A 308 3.93 -4.36 16.89
CA LYS A 308 4.82 -3.19 16.97
C LYS A 308 4.89 -2.51 15.59
N PRO A 309 5.18 -1.19 15.56
CA PRO A 309 5.47 -0.51 14.32
C PRO A 309 6.63 -1.15 13.55
N ALA A 310 6.50 -1.18 12.24
CA ALA A 310 7.56 -1.58 11.34
C ALA A 310 8.41 -0.38 10.92
N PHE A 311 9.72 -0.56 10.73
CA PHE A 311 10.61 0.48 10.22
C PHE A 311 11.18 0.06 8.87
N GLY A 312 10.74 0.75 7.82
CA GLY A 312 11.20 0.54 6.46
C GLY A 312 12.44 1.38 6.16
N GLN A 313 13.40 0.80 5.46
CA GLN A 313 14.62 1.46 5.01
C GLN A 313 14.80 1.21 3.51
N ASN A 314 15.11 2.27 2.78
CA ASN A 314 15.42 2.22 1.36
C ASN A 314 16.78 2.88 1.12
N ILE A 315 17.64 2.19 0.39
CA ILE A 315 18.91 2.70 -0.11
C ILE A 315 18.90 2.56 -1.62
N SER A 316 19.22 3.62 -2.34
CA SER A 316 19.47 3.54 -3.78
C SER A 316 20.78 4.22 -4.13
N VAL A 317 21.56 3.57 -5.00
CA VAL A 317 22.79 4.08 -5.55
C VAL A 317 22.62 4.14 -7.06
N ASN A 318 22.84 5.29 -7.65
CA ASN A 318 22.75 5.47 -9.09
C ASN A 318 24.06 6.07 -9.59
N TYR A 319 24.54 5.53 -10.67
CA TYR A 319 25.65 6.05 -11.42
C TYR A 319 25.21 6.35 -12.84
N ARG A 320 25.56 7.51 -13.31
CA ARG A 320 25.36 7.93 -14.70
C ARG A 320 26.64 8.53 -15.23
N GLY A 321 27.10 8.04 -16.36
CA GLY A 321 28.27 8.60 -17.04
C GLY A 321 28.19 8.37 -18.53
N GLY A 322 28.96 9.16 -19.29
CA GLY A 322 29.03 8.96 -20.72
C GLY A 322 29.83 10.04 -21.44
N ASN A 323 30.19 9.70 -22.68
CA ASN A 323 30.88 10.60 -23.60
C ASN A 323 29.91 11.03 -24.72
N MET A 324 29.56 12.31 -24.73
CA MET A 324 28.61 12.86 -25.70
C MET A 324 29.14 12.78 -27.14
N GLU A 325 30.45 12.98 -27.35
CA GLU A 325 31.06 12.92 -28.68
C GLU A 325 31.02 11.51 -29.26
N LYS A 326 31.22 10.49 -28.40
CA LYS A 326 31.12 9.06 -28.76
C LYS A 326 29.70 8.52 -28.69
N GLN A 327 28.73 9.34 -28.28
CA GLN A 327 27.36 8.92 -28.04
C GLN A 327 27.28 7.69 -27.14
N GLU A 328 28.17 7.65 -26.16
CA GLU A 328 28.25 6.60 -25.14
C GLU A 328 27.58 7.05 -23.86
N MET A 329 26.74 6.20 -23.30
CA MET A 329 26.09 6.43 -22.01
C MET A 329 26.01 5.13 -21.22
N LEU A 330 26.40 5.19 -19.95
CA LEU A 330 26.24 4.13 -18.98
C LEU A 330 25.38 4.66 -17.82
N TYR A 331 24.36 3.93 -17.49
CA TYR A 331 23.57 4.11 -16.27
C TYR A 331 23.55 2.80 -15.49
N CYS A 332 23.91 2.85 -14.21
CA CYS A 332 23.81 1.74 -13.28
C CYS A 332 22.98 2.17 -12.08
N GLY A 333 21.95 1.41 -11.74
CA GLY A 333 21.13 1.60 -10.56
C GLY A 333 21.20 0.39 -9.66
N LEU A 334 21.33 0.60 -8.35
CA LEU A 334 21.21 -0.42 -7.32
C LEU A 334 20.23 0.07 -6.27
N ARG A 335 19.27 -0.77 -5.89
CA ARG A 335 18.31 -0.48 -4.82
C ARG A 335 18.30 -1.62 -3.81
N TYR A 336 18.38 -1.26 -2.56
CA TYR A 336 18.20 -2.16 -1.42
C TYR A 336 17.04 -1.66 -0.56
N ASN A 337 16.14 -2.55 -0.18
CA ASN A 337 15.09 -2.27 0.78
C ASN A 337 15.10 -3.33 1.89
N ASN A 338 14.80 -2.91 3.09
CA ASN A 338 14.69 -3.76 4.27
C ASN A 338 13.59 -3.22 5.19
N THR A 339 12.91 -4.11 5.89
CA THR A 339 11.92 -3.73 6.90
C THR A 339 12.21 -4.46 8.21
N ILE A 340 12.45 -3.68 9.25
CA ILE A 340 12.61 -4.16 10.62
C ILE A 340 11.21 -4.26 11.24
N ASN A 341 10.93 -5.34 11.98
CA ASN A 341 9.62 -5.65 12.55
C ASN A 341 8.51 -5.62 11.49
N ASP A 342 8.77 -6.13 10.29
CA ASP A 342 7.77 -6.16 9.23
C ASP A 342 6.51 -6.90 9.68
N ILE A 343 5.34 -6.41 9.27
CA ILE A 343 4.06 -7.01 9.61
C ILE A 343 3.74 -8.01 8.50
N SER A 344 3.95 -9.27 8.81
CA SER A 344 3.68 -10.41 7.92
C SER A 344 2.57 -11.28 8.49
N ARG A 345 1.96 -12.13 7.67
CA ARG A 345 0.86 -13.00 8.10
C ARG A 345 1.38 -14.39 8.45
N LYS A 346 1.17 -14.80 9.70
CA LYS A 346 1.21 -16.20 10.09
C LYS A 346 -0.06 -16.86 9.62
N ARG A 347 0.07 -17.99 8.91
CA ARG A 347 -1.06 -18.80 8.43
C ARG A 347 -1.07 -20.12 9.15
N THR A 348 -2.26 -20.52 9.61
CA THR A 348 -2.53 -21.84 10.13
C THR A 348 -3.49 -22.52 9.18
N TYR A 349 -3.17 -23.73 8.77
CA TYR A 349 -3.92 -24.52 7.79
C TYR A 349 -4.61 -25.69 8.48
N ASP A 350 -5.91 -25.83 8.26
CA ASP A 350 -6.72 -26.99 8.68
C ASP A 350 -6.81 -27.99 7.51
N GLU A 351 -6.23 -29.17 7.67
CA GLU A 351 -6.16 -30.18 6.62
C GLU A 351 -7.52 -30.75 6.22
N LYS A 352 -8.50 -30.76 7.13
CA LYS A 352 -9.82 -31.34 6.88
C LYS A 352 -10.72 -30.41 6.06
N SER A 353 -10.72 -29.13 6.38
CA SER A 353 -11.56 -28.14 5.71
C SER A 353 -10.82 -27.40 4.58
N GLY A 354 -9.49 -27.43 4.59
CA GLY A 354 -8.67 -26.61 3.70
C GLY A 354 -8.73 -25.12 4.01
N VAL A 355 -9.20 -24.76 5.21
CA VAL A 355 -9.33 -23.36 5.65
C VAL A 355 -8.00 -22.84 6.19
N TYR A 356 -7.64 -21.64 5.77
CA TYR A 356 -6.53 -20.89 6.36
C TYR A 356 -7.04 -19.90 7.40
N THR A 357 -6.42 -19.90 8.57
CA THR A 357 -6.53 -18.80 9.51
C THR A 357 -5.28 -17.95 9.44
N SER A 358 -5.43 -16.66 9.18
CA SER A 358 -4.33 -15.71 9.00
C SER A 358 -4.30 -14.70 10.13
N ARG A 359 -3.15 -14.53 10.80
CA ARG A 359 -2.91 -13.53 11.84
C ARG A 359 -1.64 -12.75 11.55
N PRO A 360 -1.64 -11.40 11.62
CA PRO A 360 -0.44 -10.60 11.43
C PRO A 360 0.50 -10.73 12.64
N GLU A 361 1.79 -10.86 12.37
CA GLU A 361 2.86 -10.91 13.36
C GLU A 361 4.06 -10.08 12.87
N ASN A 362 4.84 -9.52 13.80
CA ASN A 362 6.08 -8.88 13.45
C ASN A 362 7.14 -9.93 13.13
N ILE A 363 7.80 -9.75 11.99
CA ILE A 363 8.84 -10.63 11.51
C ILE A 363 10.03 -9.84 10.99
N ASN A 364 11.24 -10.38 11.13
CA ASN A 364 12.45 -9.82 10.56
C ASN A 364 12.98 -10.73 9.44
N GLY A 365 13.80 -10.14 8.56
CA GLY A 365 14.43 -10.87 7.47
C GLY A 365 13.79 -10.66 6.11
N ASN A 366 12.79 -9.78 5.99
CA ASN A 366 12.23 -9.32 4.72
C ASN A 366 13.11 -8.22 4.14
N TRP A 367 13.75 -8.50 3.00
CA TRP A 367 14.57 -7.54 2.29
C TRP A 367 14.57 -7.83 0.79
N GLY A 368 14.91 -6.82 0.02
CA GLY A 368 15.04 -6.93 -1.42
C GLY A 368 16.25 -6.15 -1.93
N ILE A 369 16.87 -6.66 -2.97
CA ILE A 369 17.89 -5.97 -3.74
C ILE A 369 17.54 -6.04 -5.21
N GLY A 370 17.67 -4.91 -5.90
CA GLY A 370 17.43 -4.83 -7.34
C GLY A 370 18.51 -4.00 -8.00
N GLY A 371 18.93 -4.42 -9.17
CA GLY A 371 19.91 -3.70 -9.97
C GLY A 371 19.46 -3.58 -11.41
N ASN A 372 19.84 -2.49 -12.06
CA ASN A 372 19.65 -2.29 -13.48
C ASN A 372 20.87 -1.64 -14.10
N ILE A 373 21.20 -2.07 -15.30
CA ILE A 373 22.28 -1.52 -16.12
C ILE A 373 21.66 -1.15 -17.47
N TYR A 374 21.93 0.05 -17.89
CA TYR A 374 21.62 0.53 -19.23
C TYR A 374 22.88 1.09 -19.84
N TYR A 375 23.32 0.51 -20.96
CA TYR A 375 24.48 0.95 -21.71
C TYR A 375 24.12 1.19 -23.16
N THR A 376 24.54 2.30 -23.71
CA THR A 376 24.45 2.58 -25.15
C THR A 376 25.78 3.09 -25.64
N ASN A 377 26.18 2.65 -26.82
CA ASN A 377 27.38 3.07 -27.48
C ASN A 377 27.19 3.05 -29.01
N LYS A 378 27.80 4.00 -29.68
CA LYS A 378 27.92 4.03 -31.13
C LYS A 378 29.17 3.28 -31.56
N LEU A 379 29.00 2.03 -31.99
CA LEU A 379 30.10 1.15 -32.37
C LEU A 379 30.76 1.55 -33.68
N PHE A 380 29.95 2.04 -34.67
CA PHE A 380 30.41 2.49 -35.98
C PHE A 380 29.54 3.66 -36.43
N LYS A 381 29.94 4.35 -37.51
CA LYS A 381 29.23 5.56 -38.01
C LYS A 381 27.68 5.42 -38.08
N LYS A 382 27.17 4.19 -38.24
CA LYS A 382 25.73 3.93 -38.42
C LYS A 382 25.15 2.84 -37.45
N ILE A 383 25.97 2.25 -36.56
CA ILE A 383 25.55 1.14 -35.68
C ILE A 383 25.57 1.60 -34.23
N PHE A 384 24.42 1.45 -33.56
CA PHE A 384 24.28 1.67 -32.14
C PHE A 384 24.04 0.33 -31.43
N ALA A 385 24.83 0.09 -30.40
CA ALA A 385 24.55 -1.00 -29.46
C ALA A 385 23.83 -0.48 -28.25
N ARG A 386 22.79 -1.21 -27.80
CA ARG A 386 22.09 -0.95 -26.55
C ARG A 386 22.01 -2.23 -25.75
N LEU A 387 22.42 -2.14 -24.49
CA LEU A 387 22.25 -3.20 -23.51
C LEU A 387 21.36 -2.65 -22.41
N ALA A 388 20.26 -3.34 -22.11
CA ALA A 388 19.41 -3.06 -20.97
C ALA A 388 19.19 -4.36 -20.23
N THR A 389 19.52 -4.37 -18.94
CA THR A 389 19.28 -5.53 -18.08
C THR A 389 18.82 -5.07 -16.71
N ASN A 390 17.98 -5.89 -16.08
CA ASN A 390 17.57 -5.71 -14.71
C ASN A 390 17.56 -7.06 -14.00
N ALA A 391 17.90 -7.04 -12.72
CA ALA A 391 17.81 -8.20 -11.85
C ALA A 391 17.23 -7.78 -10.51
N ASN A 392 16.32 -8.57 -9.97
CA ASN A 392 15.73 -8.33 -8.65
C ASN A 392 15.73 -9.63 -7.87
N TYR A 393 16.11 -9.52 -6.61
CA TYR A 393 16.02 -10.60 -5.63
C TYR A 393 15.27 -10.12 -4.40
N ASN A 394 14.27 -10.87 -3.98
CA ASN A 394 13.49 -10.56 -2.78
C ASN A 394 13.47 -11.77 -1.86
N ARG A 395 13.87 -11.55 -0.62
CA ARG A 395 13.69 -12.52 0.45
C ARG A 395 12.45 -12.14 1.26
N ARG A 396 11.50 -13.05 1.32
CA ARG A 396 10.30 -12.93 2.17
C ARG A 396 10.27 -14.08 3.15
N VAL A 397 10.00 -13.75 4.40
CA VAL A 397 9.84 -14.71 5.50
C VAL A 397 8.38 -14.73 5.90
N SER A 398 7.82 -15.90 6.06
CA SER A 398 6.45 -16.10 6.55
C SER A 398 6.40 -17.35 7.41
N TYR A 399 5.39 -17.47 8.26
CA TYR A 399 5.13 -18.65 9.05
C TYR A 399 3.90 -19.37 8.52
N VAL A 400 4.01 -20.69 8.32
CA VAL A 400 2.89 -21.59 8.05
C VAL A 400 2.92 -22.69 9.10
N GLN A 401 1.79 -22.94 9.72
CA GLN A 401 1.57 -24.03 10.66
C GLN A 401 0.45 -24.91 10.12
N ILE A 402 0.66 -26.21 10.11
CA ILE A 402 -0.34 -27.22 9.74
C ILE A 402 -0.91 -27.79 11.03
N MET A 403 -2.23 -27.90 11.11
CA MET A 403 -2.96 -28.49 12.23
C MET A 403 -3.80 -29.67 11.78
#